data_66e867c12e1d914f214cad721c6c6f57
#
_entry.id   66e867c12e1d914f214cad721c6c6f57
#
_cell.length_a   1.000
_cell.length_b   1.000
_cell.length_c   1.000
_cell.angle_alpha   90.00
_cell.angle_beta   90.00
_cell.angle_gamma   90.00
#
_symmetry.space_group_name_H-M   'P 1'
#
loop_
_entity.id
_entity.type
_entity.pdbx_description
1 polymer ?
#
loop_
_entity_poly.entity_id
_entity_poly.type
_entity_poly.pdbx_seq_one_letter_code
_entity_poly.pdbx_strand_id
1 'polypeptide(L)'
;RKESSAASDVYKRQVYSPLATASGDLMDTTVSFLDHGCSVEGTSRAMFIHPNTVRYRLKRIQDVTGYSPSDPREAYVLRLAITLGRLRN
;
A
#
# COMPACT_ATOMS: atom_id res chain seq x y z
N ARG A 1 -14.89 -5.75 -21.34
CA ARG A 1 -15.60 -5.90 -20.30
C ARG A 1 -15.12 -6.81 -19.30
N LYS A 2 -15.10 -8.03 -19.60
CA LYS A 2 -14.63 -8.99 -18.67
C LYS A 2 -13.18 -8.83 -18.35
N GLU A 3 -12.37 -8.47 -19.29
CA GLU A 3 -10.96 -8.28 -19.05
C GLU A 3 -10.70 -7.14 -18.08
N SER A 4 -11.45 -6.06 -18.21
CA SER A 4 -11.29 -4.95 -17.28
C SER A 4 -11.64 -5.37 -15.87
N SER A 5 -12.72 -6.08 -15.72
CA SER A 5 -13.13 -6.53 -14.41
C SER A 5 -12.12 -7.49 -13.82
N ALA A 6 -11.57 -8.36 -14.66
CA ALA A 6 -10.59 -9.33 -14.18
C ALA A 6 -9.34 -8.63 -13.67
N ALA A 7 -8.88 -7.59 -14.36
CA ALA A 7 -7.70 -6.85 -13.93
C ALA A 7 -7.95 -6.18 -12.59
N SER A 8 -9.09 -5.54 -12.44
CA SER A 8 -9.48 -4.92 -11.20
C SER A 8 -9.53 -5.94 -10.06
N ASP A 9 -10.11 -7.09 -10.34
CA ASP A 9 -10.22 -8.14 -9.34
C ASP A 9 -8.86 -8.66 -8.90
N VAL A 10 -7.92 -8.77 -9.85
CA VAL A 10 -6.58 -9.23 -9.52
C VAL A 10 -5.93 -8.26 -8.53
N TYR A 11 -5.98 -6.96 -8.81
CA TYR A 11 -5.38 -5.99 -7.91
C TYR A 11 -6.07 -5.99 -6.56
N LYS A 12 -7.38 -6.16 -6.53
CA LYS A 12 -8.10 -6.21 -5.27
C LYS A 12 -7.68 -7.42 -4.44
N ARG A 13 -7.60 -8.57 -5.06
CA ARG A 13 -7.26 -9.79 -4.33
C ARG A 13 -5.81 -9.86 -3.93
N GLN A 14 -4.91 -9.41 -4.79
CA GLN A 14 -3.49 -9.57 -4.55
C GLN A 14 -2.88 -8.44 -3.73
N VAL A 15 -3.46 -7.28 -3.78
CA VAL A 15 -2.87 -6.11 -3.13
C VAL A 15 -3.81 -5.48 -2.12
N TYR A 16 -4.97 -5.06 -2.57
CA TYR A 16 -5.86 -4.30 -1.68
C TYR A 16 -6.34 -5.13 -0.49
N SER A 17 -6.87 -6.31 -0.74
CA SER A 17 -7.40 -7.13 0.33
C SER A 17 -6.33 -7.55 1.34
N PRO A 18 -5.14 -7.99 0.90
CA PRO A 18 -4.10 -8.30 1.88
C PRO A 18 -3.71 -7.10 2.73
N LEU A 19 -3.65 -5.91 2.16
CA LEU A 19 -3.36 -4.72 2.93
C LEU A 19 -4.48 -4.38 3.90
N ALA A 20 -5.72 -4.48 3.43
CA ALA A 20 -6.86 -4.10 4.24
C ALA A 20 -7.06 -5.02 5.44
N THR A 21 -6.70 -6.28 5.27
CA THR A 21 -6.91 -7.27 6.34
C THR A 21 -5.69 -7.51 7.19
N ALA A 22 -4.52 -7.03 6.76
CA ALA A 22 -3.30 -7.23 7.55
C ALA A 22 -3.35 -6.39 8.82
N SER A 23 -2.81 -6.93 9.89
CA SER A 23 -2.71 -6.18 11.14
C SER A 23 -1.58 -5.17 11.06
N GLY A 24 -1.55 -4.23 11.99
CA GLY A 24 -0.44 -3.30 12.10
C GLY A 24 -0.55 -2.06 11.25
N ASP A 25 -1.76 -1.69 10.87
CA ASP A 25 -2.01 -0.44 10.13
C ASP A 25 -1.25 -0.34 8.83
N LEU A 26 -1.11 -1.47 8.12
CA LEU A 26 -0.33 -1.45 6.88
C LEU A 26 -0.99 -0.62 5.79
N MET A 27 -2.32 -0.63 5.70
CA MET A 27 -3.01 0.18 4.71
C MET A 27 -2.74 1.67 4.96
N ASP A 28 -2.91 2.12 6.20
CA ASP A 28 -2.70 3.51 6.53
C ASP A 28 -1.26 3.93 6.32
N THR A 29 -0.32 3.05 6.65
CA THR A 29 1.10 3.33 6.45
C THR A 29 1.41 3.46 4.97
N THR A 30 0.84 2.57 4.14
CA THR A 30 1.07 2.64 2.69
C THR A 30 0.57 3.97 2.13
N VAL A 31 -0.66 4.34 2.48
CA VAL A 31 -1.24 5.58 1.97
C VAL A 31 -0.42 6.78 2.43
N SER A 32 -0.05 6.83 3.70
CA SER A 32 0.72 7.94 4.23
C SER A 32 2.09 8.04 3.56
N PHE A 33 2.75 6.90 3.36
CA PHE A 33 4.05 6.87 2.73
C PHE A 33 3.99 7.41 1.29
N LEU A 34 3.00 6.94 0.54
CA LEU A 34 2.83 7.41 -0.84
C LEU A 34 2.46 8.89 -0.89
N ASP A 35 1.65 9.34 0.05
CA ASP A 35 1.22 10.73 0.07
C ASP A 35 2.31 11.69 0.52
N HIS A 36 3.33 11.18 1.21
CA HIS A 36 4.45 12.01 1.67
C HIS A 36 5.70 11.81 0.83
N GLY A 37 5.50 11.53 -0.45
CA GLY A 37 6.63 11.43 -1.38
C GLY A 37 7.55 10.27 -1.11
N CYS A 38 7.04 9.21 -0.54
CA CYS A 38 7.83 8.02 -0.21
C CYS A 38 8.95 8.35 0.77
N SER A 39 8.64 9.21 1.74
CA SER A 39 9.59 9.62 2.76
C SER A 39 9.30 8.89 4.06
N VAL A 40 10.30 8.16 4.57
CA VAL A 40 10.17 7.49 5.85
C VAL A 40 9.96 8.52 6.96
N GLU A 41 10.70 9.62 6.91
CA GLU A 41 10.59 10.62 7.97
C GLU A 41 9.30 11.40 7.90
N GLY A 42 8.85 11.73 6.70
CA GLY A 42 7.57 12.38 6.54
C GLY A 42 6.44 11.51 7.06
N THR A 43 6.50 10.22 6.76
CA THR A 43 5.49 9.28 7.23
C THR A 43 5.52 9.14 8.75
N SER A 44 6.71 9.04 9.32
CA SER A 44 6.83 8.87 10.76
C SER A 44 6.24 10.08 11.49
N ARG A 45 6.49 11.28 10.99
CA ARG A 45 5.92 12.48 11.59
C ARG A 45 4.41 12.53 11.43
N ALA A 46 3.92 12.19 10.26
CA ALA A 46 2.49 12.25 10.00
C ALA A 46 1.71 11.25 10.84
N MET A 47 2.29 10.09 11.08
CA MET A 47 1.61 9.03 11.82
C MET A 47 2.00 8.98 13.30
N PHE A 48 2.91 9.83 13.73
CA PHE A 48 3.39 9.87 15.12
C PHE A 48 3.97 8.54 15.55
N ILE A 49 4.81 7.96 14.70
CA ILE A 49 5.51 6.71 15.01
C ILE A 49 6.98 6.87 14.68
N HIS A 50 7.79 6.01 15.27
CA HIS A 50 9.23 6.05 15.06
C HIS A 50 9.57 5.66 13.62
N PRO A 51 10.62 6.25 13.01
CA PRO A 51 11.01 5.86 11.66
C PRO A 51 11.29 4.37 11.49
N ASN A 52 11.82 3.71 12.51
CA ASN A 52 12.06 2.28 12.43
C ASN A 52 10.75 1.50 12.31
N THR A 53 9.68 2.00 12.94
CA THR A 53 8.37 1.37 12.80
C THR A 53 7.88 1.51 11.37
N VAL A 54 8.12 2.68 10.75
CA VAL A 54 7.76 2.86 9.35
C VAL A 54 8.53 1.85 8.50
N ARG A 55 9.84 1.73 8.70
CA ARG A 55 10.65 0.80 7.92
C ARG A 55 10.18 -0.64 8.08
N TYR A 56 9.84 -1.03 9.29
CA TYR A 56 9.34 -2.37 9.55
C TYR A 56 8.03 -2.59 8.80
N ARG A 57 7.13 -1.62 8.86
CA ARG A 57 5.84 -1.75 8.17
C ARG A 57 6.00 -1.77 6.67
N LEU A 58 6.96 -1.00 6.12
CA LEU A 58 7.20 -1.04 4.68
C LEU A 58 7.63 -2.43 4.23
N LYS A 59 8.45 -3.08 5.05
CA LYS A 59 8.86 -4.43 4.73
C LYS A 59 7.68 -5.39 4.78
N ARG A 60 6.83 -5.23 5.78
CA ARG A 60 5.63 -6.04 5.87
C ARG A 60 4.69 -5.83 4.69
N ILE A 61 4.56 -4.58 4.24
CA ILE A 61 3.74 -4.28 3.07
C ILE A 61 4.26 -5.06 1.87
N GLN A 62 5.57 -5.07 1.69
CA GLN A 62 6.16 -5.83 0.60
C GLN A 62 5.90 -7.32 0.77
N ASP A 63 5.97 -7.83 1.99
CA ASP A 63 5.74 -9.25 2.24
C ASP A 63 4.30 -9.66 1.92
N VAL A 64 3.32 -8.83 2.26
CA VAL A 64 1.92 -9.24 2.06
C VAL A 64 1.41 -8.93 0.66
N THR A 65 1.98 -7.95 -0.03
CA THR A 65 1.49 -7.57 -1.35
C THR A 65 2.38 -8.03 -2.49
N GLY A 66 3.66 -8.27 -2.20
CA GLY A 66 4.63 -8.56 -3.24
C GLY A 66 5.19 -7.33 -3.93
N TYR A 67 4.82 -6.14 -3.49
CA TYR A 67 5.28 -4.89 -4.08
C TYR A 67 5.92 -4.01 -3.04
N SER A 68 7.04 -3.40 -3.41
CA SER A 68 7.78 -2.52 -2.52
C SER A 68 7.32 -1.08 -2.68
N PRO A 69 6.83 -0.45 -1.60
CA PRO A 69 6.43 0.96 -1.72
C PRO A 69 7.62 1.89 -1.96
N SER A 70 8.84 1.40 -1.75
CA SER A 70 10.04 2.23 -1.98
C SER A 70 10.49 2.23 -3.43
N ASP A 71 10.01 1.29 -4.23
CA ASP A 71 10.35 1.24 -5.65
C ASP A 71 9.34 2.07 -6.44
N PRO A 72 9.76 3.01 -7.30
CA PRO A 72 8.81 3.91 -7.95
C PRO A 72 7.73 3.20 -8.77
N ARG A 73 8.11 2.16 -9.50
CA ARG A 73 7.12 1.44 -10.30
C ARG A 73 6.15 0.69 -9.43
N GLU A 74 6.67 0.04 -8.40
CA GLU A 74 5.84 -0.76 -7.51
C GLU A 74 4.97 0.12 -6.64
N ALA A 75 5.49 1.30 -6.27
CA ALA A 75 4.67 2.27 -5.55
C ALA A 75 3.45 2.68 -6.37
N TYR A 76 3.66 2.84 -7.67
CA TYR A 76 2.55 3.18 -8.56
C TYR A 76 1.51 2.07 -8.59
N VAL A 77 1.96 0.82 -8.64
CA VAL A 77 1.03 -0.31 -8.61
C VAL A 77 0.23 -0.32 -7.30
N LEU A 78 0.91 -0.07 -6.18
CA LEU A 78 0.24 -0.01 -4.90
C LEU A 78 -0.81 1.10 -4.87
N ARG A 79 -0.47 2.27 -5.38
CA ARG A 79 -1.41 3.40 -5.43
C ARG A 79 -2.61 3.05 -6.29
N LEU A 80 -2.37 2.46 -7.44
CA LEU A 80 -3.44 2.09 -8.34
C LEU A 80 -4.36 1.04 -7.70
N ALA A 81 -3.77 0.03 -7.07
CA ALA A 81 -4.55 -1.03 -6.45
C ALA A 81 -5.42 -0.50 -5.31
N ILE A 82 -4.89 0.41 -4.51
CA ILE A 82 -5.65 1.00 -3.43
C ILE A 82 -6.80 1.83 -3.98
N THR A 83 -6.53 2.60 -5.02
CA THR A 83 -7.56 3.41 -5.66
C THR A 83 -8.68 2.54 -6.20
N LEU A 84 -8.33 1.47 -6.91
CA LEU A 84 -9.32 0.56 -7.46
C LEU A 84 -10.11 -0.15 -6.36
N GLY A 85 -9.43 -0.55 -5.30
CA GLY A 85 -10.09 -1.21 -4.19
C GLY A 85 -11.10 -0.32 -3.50
N ARG A 86 -10.82 0.95 -3.40
CA ARG A 86 -11.71 1.90 -2.75
C ARG A 86 -12.89 2.31 -3.60
N LEU A 87 -12.72 2.26 -4.90
CA LEU A 87 -13.80 2.62 -5.79
C LEU A 87 -14.99 1.69 -5.73
N ARG A 88 -14.75 0.39 -5.48
CA ARG A 88 -15.78 -0.50 -5.55
C ARG A 88 -16.58 -0.63 -4.49
N ASN A 89 -17.20 -0.75 -4.25
CA ASN A 89 -17.99 -0.90 -3.26
C ASN A 89 -18.55 -1.94 -3.30
#